data_08d45a94d2deb79d3ad643110de92e9e
#
_entry.id   08d45a94d2deb79d3ad643110de92e9e
#
_cell.length_a   1.000
_cell.length_b   1.000
_cell.length_c   1.000
_cell.angle_alpha   90.00
_cell.angle_beta   90.00
_cell.angle_gamma   90.00
#
_symmetry.space_group_name_H-M   'P 1'
#
loop_
_entity.id
_entity.type
_entity.pdbx_description
1 polymer ?
#
loop_
_entity_poly.entity_id
_entity_poly.type
_entity_poly.pdbx_seq_one_letter_code
_entity_poly.pdbx_strand_id
1 'polypeptide(L)'
;MSDTSESKEIPASAKKLREARRKGQVANSKDFVGAIATVTALFYVALRGPDLFAQLSAALSDTATLSEKPLDIALSLILHRLEGLFIGFVLPLLALLFFGVFVAALIGNGGMIFSADPLAPKFERINPVSGFQRIFSLRNIIDGLKIVLKFVAVLCTLILVVKSDVQFLVHLPACGPTCVPAAVKGMVWPLLLSAIFCFLILGCFDLGIQRLLFRREMRMTRTEQKKELKNSEGNPLIKRAQRQERRAAMGSNVRMGLKHATFVVYDAEGALAFQYAPPGVLVPALVARSGRTGLSEFLGDAKSAGIPVVEDAESARFLASRVPLGSALPRDAFQTAIFCMRKAGVI
;
A
#
# COMPACT_ATOMS: atom_id res chain seq x y z
N MET A 1 -19.95 -10.94 -15.23
CA MET A 1 -18.82 -10.00 -15.24
C MET A 1 -17.85 -10.51 -16.30
N SER A 2 -17.73 -9.80 -17.41
CA SER A 2 -16.90 -10.18 -18.54
C SER A 2 -15.44 -10.20 -18.07
N ASP A 3 -14.87 -11.40 -17.97
CA ASP A 3 -13.43 -11.60 -17.90
C ASP A 3 -12.84 -11.04 -19.19
N THR A 4 -12.35 -9.82 -19.10
CA THR A 4 -11.57 -9.24 -20.18
C THR A 4 -10.28 -10.04 -20.25
N SER A 5 -10.07 -10.73 -21.38
CA SER A 5 -8.86 -11.48 -21.72
C SER A 5 -7.59 -10.61 -21.86
N GLU A 6 -7.60 -9.43 -21.24
CA GLU A 6 -6.50 -8.48 -21.27
C GLU A 6 -5.39 -8.92 -20.33
N SER A 7 -4.18 -9.09 -20.84
CA SER A 7 -3.01 -9.52 -20.08
C SER A 7 -2.63 -8.48 -18.99
N LYS A 8 -2.33 -8.95 -17.77
CA LYS A 8 -1.86 -8.12 -16.65
C LYS A 8 -0.35 -7.85 -16.79
N GLU A 9 0.01 -6.84 -17.55
CA GLU A 9 1.43 -6.53 -17.82
C GLU A 9 1.98 -5.40 -16.98
N ILE A 10 1.12 -4.46 -16.58
CA ILE A 10 1.53 -3.23 -15.91
C ILE A 10 1.76 -3.47 -14.42
N PRO A 11 2.87 -2.98 -13.84
CA PRO A 11 3.12 -3.10 -12.41
C PRO A 11 2.01 -2.41 -11.60
N ALA A 12 1.71 -2.97 -10.41
CA ALA A 12 0.70 -2.40 -9.53
C ALA A 12 1.07 -1.00 -9.07
N SER A 13 0.09 -0.09 -9.07
CA SER A 13 0.27 1.26 -8.53
C SER A 13 0.41 1.22 -6.99
N ALA A 14 1.03 2.26 -6.42
CA ALA A 14 1.11 2.41 -4.97
C ALA A 14 -0.28 2.48 -4.30
N LYS A 15 -1.28 3.02 -5.00
CA LYS A 15 -2.67 3.09 -4.55
C LYS A 15 -3.28 1.70 -4.47
N LYS A 16 -3.18 0.89 -5.52
CA LYS A 16 -3.67 -0.50 -5.55
C LYS A 16 -3.05 -1.35 -4.44
N LEU A 17 -1.74 -1.21 -4.21
CA LEU A 17 -1.04 -1.92 -3.13
C LEU A 17 -1.55 -1.49 -1.75
N ARG A 18 -1.81 -0.20 -1.53
CA ARG A 18 -2.39 0.30 -0.27
C ARG A 18 -3.82 -0.21 -0.06
N GLU A 19 -4.64 -0.22 -1.10
CA GLU A 19 -6.01 -0.75 -1.05
C GLU A 19 -6.03 -2.26 -0.78
N ALA A 20 -5.14 -3.04 -1.43
CA ALA A 20 -4.96 -4.46 -1.17
C ALA A 20 -4.58 -4.69 0.31
N ARG A 21 -3.64 -3.90 0.83
CA ARG A 21 -3.22 -3.97 2.24
C ARG A 21 -4.36 -3.64 3.22
N ARG A 22 -5.20 -2.64 2.92
CA ARG A 22 -6.39 -2.32 3.73
C ARG A 22 -7.41 -3.47 3.75
N LYS A 23 -7.52 -4.23 2.65
CA LYS A 23 -8.35 -5.44 2.56
C LYS A 23 -7.70 -6.68 3.16
N GLY A 24 -6.55 -6.55 3.84
CA GLY A 24 -5.81 -7.68 4.42
C GLY A 24 -5.12 -8.56 3.39
N GLN A 25 -5.01 -8.13 2.13
CA GLN A 25 -4.30 -8.86 1.08
C GLN A 25 -2.82 -8.45 1.09
N VAL A 26 -1.97 -9.37 1.54
CA VAL A 26 -0.52 -9.16 1.65
C VAL A 26 0.24 -10.39 1.20
N ALA A 27 1.52 -10.21 0.91
CA ALA A 27 2.42 -11.33 0.71
C ALA A 27 2.59 -12.06 2.06
N ASN A 28 1.90 -13.17 2.24
CA ASN A 28 2.00 -13.97 3.46
C ASN A 28 2.84 -15.22 3.17
N SER A 29 4.00 -15.32 3.84
CA SER A 29 4.84 -16.50 3.83
C SER A 29 4.64 -17.27 5.13
N LYS A 30 3.75 -18.27 5.08
CA LYS A 30 3.54 -19.20 6.21
C LYS A 30 4.79 -20.00 6.49
N ASP A 31 5.54 -20.33 5.45
CA ASP A 31 6.77 -21.12 5.53
C ASP A 31 7.89 -20.36 6.23
N PHE A 32 8.00 -19.05 6.02
CA PHE A 32 8.96 -18.21 6.74
C PHE A 32 8.63 -18.15 8.24
N VAL A 33 7.37 -17.93 8.59
CA VAL A 33 6.93 -17.89 9.99
C VAL A 33 7.14 -19.25 10.65
N GLY A 34 6.79 -20.36 9.96
CA GLY A 34 7.03 -21.71 10.43
C GLY A 34 8.52 -22.03 10.59
N ALA A 35 9.37 -21.59 9.66
CA ALA A 35 10.81 -21.76 9.75
C ALA A 35 11.40 -21.04 10.98
N ILE A 36 11.01 -19.80 11.23
CA ILE A 36 11.47 -19.07 12.43
C ILE A 36 10.99 -19.76 13.72
N ALA A 37 9.74 -20.23 13.77
CA ALA A 37 9.23 -20.98 14.91
C ALA A 37 10.06 -22.24 15.16
N THR A 38 10.32 -23.03 14.09
CA THR A 38 11.12 -24.27 14.19
C THR A 38 12.55 -23.97 14.60
N VAL A 39 13.19 -22.97 14.00
CA VAL A 39 14.56 -22.54 14.34
C VAL A 39 14.62 -22.10 15.81
N THR A 40 13.67 -21.30 16.27
CA THR A 40 13.59 -20.84 17.67
C THR A 40 13.45 -22.02 18.63
N ALA A 41 12.56 -22.99 18.31
CA ALA A 41 12.38 -24.18 19.11
C ALA A 41 13.66 -25.05 19.17
N LEU A 42 14.24 -25.34 18.01
CA LEU A 42 15.46 -26.15 17.93
C LEU A 42 16.64 -25.48 18.64
N PHE A 43 16.79 -24.19 18.47
CA PHE A 43 17.84 -23.40 19.14
C PHE A 43 17.66 -23.41 20.66
N TYR A 44 16.43 -23.24 21.14
CA TYR A 44 16.14 -23.33 22.58
C TYR A 44 16.44 -24.73 23.14
N VAL A 45 15.97 -25.78 22.42
CA VAL A 45 16.24 -27.16 22.82
C VAL A 45 17.75 -27.48 22.80
N ALA A 46 18.50 -26.95 21.81
CA ALA A 46 19.94 -27.09 21.75
C ALA A 46 20.65 -26.47 22.98
N LEU A 47 20.19 -25.31 23.44
CA LEU A 47 20.78 -24.60 24.58
C LEU A 47 20.37 -25.21 25.93
N ARG A 48 19.08 -25.49 26.11
CA ARG A 48 18.51 -25.90 27.40
C ARG A 48 18.26 -27.40 27.54
N GLY A 49 18.39 -28.14 26.43
CA GLY A 49 18.19 -29.59 26.41
C GLY A 49 19.10 -30.38 27.39
N PRO A 50 20.41 -30.07 27.48
CA PRO A 50 21.29 -30.70 28.46
C PRO A 50 20.81 -30.50 29.92
N ASP A 51 20.34 -29.30 30.26
CA ASP A 51 19.79 -28.98 31.58
C ASP A 51 18.51 -29.78 31.84
N LEU A 52 17.63 -29.86 30.83
CA LEU A 52 16.41 -30.67 30.93
C LEU A 52 16.71 -32.14 31.12
N PHE A 53 17.68 -32.67 30.37
CA PHE A 53 18.10 -34.06 30.50
C PHE A 53 18.65 -34.35 31.89
N ALA A 54 19.50 -33.48 32.43
CA ALA A 54 20.04 -33.61 33.79
C ALA A 54 18.94 -33.60 34.85
N GLN A 55 17.94 -32.68 34.71
CA GLN A 55 16.81 -32.63 35.66
C GLN A 55 15.89 -33.84 35.56
N LEU A 56 15.64 -34.35 34.35
CA LEU A 56 14.86 -35.57 34.15
C LEU A 56 15.59 -36.81 34.71
N SER A 57 16.90 -36.93 34.48
CA SER A 57 17.69 -38.05 35.02
C SER A 57 17.75 -38.02 36.55
N ALA A 58 17.88 -36.85 37.15
CA ALA A 58 17.80 -36.68 38.60
C ALA A 58 16.41 -37.07 39.14
N ALA A 59 15.34 -36.62 38.46
CA ALA A 59 13.97 -36.97 38.83
C ALA A 59 13.72 -38.50 38.78
N LEU A 60 14.26 -39.17 37.76
CA LEU A 60 14.18 -40.63 37.63
C LEU A 60 14.97 -41.35 38.73
N SER A 61 16.17 -40.89 39.06
CA SER A 61 16.97 -41.52 40.15
C SER A 61 16.28 -41.37 41.51
N ASP A 62 15.59 -40.24 41.73
CA ASP A 62 14.89 -40.02 42.99
C ASP A 62 13.59 -40.83 43.10
N THR A 63 13.05 -41.39 42.02
CA THR A 63 11.84 -42.25 42.09
C THR A 63 12.09 -43.52 42.94
N ALA A 64 13.32 -44.03 42.99
CA ALA A 64 13.68 -45.14 43.86
C ALA A 64 13.50 -44.80 45.35
N THR A 65 13.80 -43.55 45.72
CA THR A 65 13.64 -43.09 47.12
C THR A 65 12.19 -42.68 47.45
N LEU A 66 11.38 -42.38 46.44
CA LEU A 66 9.98 -42.04 46.59
C LEU A 66 9.11 -43.26 46.88
N SER A 67 9.51 -44.46 46.46
CA SER A 67 8.79 -45.73 46.71
C SER A 67 8.69 -46.09 48.21
N GLU A 68 9.56 -45.52 49.04
CA GLU A 68 9.56 -45.72 50.48
C GLU A 68 8.68 -44.72 51.27
N LYS A 69 8.15 -43.71 50.58
CA LYS A 69 7.35 -42.62 51.17
C LYS A 69 5.85 -42.87 51.07
N PRO A 70 5.02 -42.34 51.99
CA PRO A 70 3.56 -42.30 51.83
C PRO A 70 3.16 -41.66 50.49
N LEU A 71 2.07 -42.19 49.88
CA LEU A 71 1.64 -41.82 48.53
C LEU A 71 1.34 -40.33 48.37
N ASP A 72 0.76 -39.69 49.37
CA ASP A 72 0.43 -38.27 49.41
C ASP A 72 1.68 -37.38 49.35
N ILE A 73 2.73 -37.75 50.10
CA ILE A 73 4.01 -37.05 50.09
C ILE A 73 4.76 -37.29 48.76
N ALA A 74 4.77 -38.51 48.28
CA ALA A 74 5.41 -38.83 47.00
C ALA A 74 4.75 -38.09 45.85
N LEU A 75 3.41 -38.04 45.80
CA LEU A 75 2.63 -37.33 44.79
C LEU A 75 2.88 -35.81 44.82
N SER A 76 2.91 -35.21 46.01
CA SER A 76 3.16 -33.77 46.14
C SER A 76 4.56 -33.38 45.66
N LEU A 77 5.60 -34.22 45.96
CA LEU A 77 6.95 -33.98 45.48
C LEU A 77 7.08 -34.12 43.95
N ILE A 78 6.41 -35.12 43.36
CA ILE A 78 6.40 -35.31 41.91
C ILE A 78 5.70 -34.09 41.22
N LEU A 79 4.54 -33.67 41.73
CA LEU A 79 3.83 -32.54 41.20
C LEU A 79 4.66 -31.23 41.27
N HIS A 80 5.28 -30.97 42.39
CA HIS A 80 6.15 -29.80 42.54
C HIS A 80 7.36 -29.81 41.58
N ARG A 81 7.95 -31.00 41.33
CA ARG A 81 9.01 -31.13 40.33
C ARG A 81 8.52 -30.93 38.90
N LEU A 82 7.38 -31.49 38.56
CA LEU A 82 6.76 -31.28 37.23
C LEU A 82 6.42 -29.80 37.00
N GLU A 83 5.90 -29.12 38.05
CA GLU A 83 5.66 -27.67 38.02
C GLU A 83 6.95 -26.89 37.78
N GLY A 84 8.03 -27.22 38.49
CA GLY A 84 9.34 -26.62 38.28
C GLY A 84 9.89 -26.82 36.86
N LEU A 85 9.76 -28.01 36.30
CA LEU A 85 10.13 -28.30 34.92
C LEU A 85 9.26 -27.52 33.93
N PHE A 86 7.97 -27.44 34.16
CA PHE A 86 7.06 -26.69 33.30
C PHE A 86 7.39 -25.19 33.30
N ILE A 87 7.53 -24.60 34.48
CA ILE A 87 7.84 -23.15 34.61
C ILE A 87 9.26 -22.87 34.06
N GLY A 88 10.24 -23.73 34.39
CA GLY A 88 11.65 -23.52 34.03
C GLY A 88 11.99 -23.81 32.58
N PHE A 89 11.24 -24.69 31.90
CA PHE A 89 11.56 -25.12 30.53
C PHE A 89 10.44 -24.77 29.54
N VAL A 90 9.21 -25.19 29.83
CA VAL A 90 8.11 -25.07 28.84
C VAL A 90 7.61 -23.61 28.70
N LEU A 91 7.45 -22.93 29.82
CA LEU A 91 6.94 -21.54 29.79
C LEU A 91 7.89 -20.57 29.05
N PRO A 92 9.22 -20.58 29.27
CA PRO A 92 10.14 -19.75 28.51
C PRO A 92 10.18 -20.14 27.02
N LEU A 93 10.06 -21.44 26.69
CA LEU A 93 9.96 -21.89 25.29
C LEU A 93 8.73 -21.30 24.61
N LEU A 94 7.57 -21.40 25.24
CA LEU A 94 6.31 -20.82 24.69
C LEU A 94 6.42 -19.31 24.53
N ALA A 95 6.99 -18.61 25.50
CA ALA A 95 7.20 -17.15 25.41
C ALA A 95 8.14 -16.79 24.24
N LEU A 96 9.24 -17.52 24.06
CA LEU A 96 10.17 -17.33 22.95
C LEU A 96 9.53 -17.63 21.60
N LEU A 97 8.76 -18.72 21.50
CA LEU A 97 8.03 -19.07 20.29
C LEU A 97 6.99 -18.01 19.95
N PHE A 98 6.20 -17.56 20.92
CA PHE A 98 5.22 -16.50 20.70
C PHE A 98 5.88 -15.23 20.18
N PHE A 99 6.96 -14.79 20.81
CA PHE A 99 7.68 -13.59 20.40
C PHE A 99 8.34 -13.77 19.01
N GLY A 100 8.99 -14.91 18.76
CA GLY A 100 9.62 -15.22 17.47
C GLY A 100 8.60 -15.26 16.32
N VAL A 101 7.48 -15.95 16.52
CA VAL A 101 6.38 -16.00 15.54
C VAL A 101 5.78 -14.63 15.30
N PHE A 102 5.57 -13.84 16.36
CA PHE A 102 5.05 -12.48 16.26
C PHE A 102 5.96 -11.58 15.43
N VAL A 103 7.25 -11.56 15.71
CA VAL A 103 8.24 -10.78 14.96
C VAL A 103 8.33 -11.28 13.51
N ALA A 104 8.36 -12.60 13.29
CA ALA A 104 8.38 -13.18 11.95
C ALA A 104 7.14 -12.81 11.14
N ALA A 105 5.96 -12.80 11.74
CA ALA A 105 4.72 -12.39 11.11
C ALA A 105 4.74 -10.89 10.74
N LEU A 106 5.28 -10.03 11.61
CA LEU A 106 5.46 -8.61 11.30
C LEU A 106 6.39 -8.40 10.09
N ILE A 107 7.51 -9.10 10.05
CA ILE A 107 8.47 -9.02 8.93
C ILE A 107 7.86 -9.59 7.64
N GLY A 108 7.19 -10.74 7.73
CA GLY A 108 6.55 -11.42 6.62
C GLY A 108 5.48 -10.57 5.95
N ASN A 109 4.62 -9.96 6.75
CA ASN A 109 3.50 -9.12 6.28
C ASN A 109 3.92 -7.67 5.96
N GLY A 110 5.16 -7.28 6.27
CA GLY A 110 5.63 -5.90 6.11
C GLY A 110 4.99 -4.92 7.11
N GLY A 111 4.73 -5.35 8.35
CA GLY A 111 4.16 -4.59 9.46
C GLY A 111 2.79 -5.06 9.91
N MET A 112 2.23 -4.40 10.92
CA MET A 112 0.90 -4.69 11.44
C MET A 112 -0.19 -4.36 10.40
N ILE A 113 -1.12 -5.30 10.22
CA ILE A 113 -2.27 -5.15 9.33
C ILE A 113 -3.53 -5.52 10.11
N PHE A 114 -4.42 -4.56 10.20
CA PHE A 114 -5.74 -4.78 10.78
C PHE A 114 -6.78 -4.68 9.67
N SER A 115 -7.47 -5.80 9.41
CA SER A 115 -8.54 -5.86 8.40
C SER A 115 -9.66 -6.76 8.88
N ALA A 116 -10.89 -6.26 8.82
CA ALA A 116 -12.09 -7.02 9.12
C ALA A 116 -12.64 -7.80 7.91
N ASP A 117 -12.21 -7.49 6.69
CA ASP A 117 -12.68 -8.12 5.45
C ASP A 117 -12.57 -9.65 5.40
N PRO A 118 -11.51 -10.29 5.95
CA PRO A 118 -11.40 -11.75 5.97
C PRO A 118 -12.41 -12.43 6.90
N LEU A 119 -12.98 -11.72 7.87
CA LEU A 119 -13.97 -12.24 8.83
C LEU A 119 -15.37 -12.30 8.22
N ALA A 120 -15.64 -11.55 7.16
CA ALA A 120 -16.92 -11.58 6.48
C ALA A 120 -17.13 -12.95 5.78
N PRO A 121 -18.28 -13.63 6.02
CA PRO A 121 -18.56 -14.92 5.38
C PRO A 121 -18.71 -14.72 3.87
N LYS A 122 -17.85 -15.37 3.09
CA LYS A 122 -17.90 -15.34 1.62
C LYS A 122 -18.37 -16.71 1.11
N PHE A 123 -19.64 -16.80 0.78
CA PHE A 123 -20.26 -18.05 0.27
C PHE A 123 -19.61 -18.57 -1.02
N GLU A 124 -18.98 -17.70 -1.81
CA GLU A 124 -18.22 -18.09 -3.01
C GLU A 124 -17.05 -19.05 -2.69
N ARG A 125 -16.56 -19.07 -1.46
CA ARG A 125 -15.48 -19.97 -1.02
C ARG A 125 -15.91 -21.40 -0.78
N ILE A 126 -17.22 -21.65 -0.70
CA ILE A 126 -17.81 -22.97 -0.41
C ILE A 126 -18.03 -23.77 -1.71
N ASN A 127 -17.89 -23.14 -2.87
CA ASN A 127 -18.06 -23.82 -4.15
C ASN A 127 -16.97 -24.88 -4.38
N PRO A 128 -17.31 -26.20 -4.50
CA PRO A 128 -16.33 -27.27 -4.65
C PRO A 128 -15.55 -27.18 -5.97
N VAL A 129 -16.15 -26.67 -7.05
CA VAL A 129 -15.48 -26.51 -8.35
C VAL A 129 -14.33 -25.50 -8.26
N SER A 130 -14.57 -24.37 -7.57
CA SER A 130 -13.52 -23.36 -7.35
C SER A 130 -12.42 -23.87 -6.41
N GLY A 131 -12.78 -24.78 -5.47
CA GLY A 131 -11.83 -25.48 -4.61
C GLY A 131 -10.90 -26.38 -5.40
N PHE A 132 -11.43 -27.18 -6.34
CA PHE A 132 -10.64 -28.09 -7.17
C PHE A 132 -9.66 -27.33 -8.09
N GLN A 133 -10.11 -26.26 -8.74
CA GLN A 133 -9.25 -25.39 -9.55
C GLN A 133 -8.12 -24.75 -8.74
N ARG A 134 -8.37 -24.44 -7.47
CA ARG A 134 -7.37 -23.87 -6.56
C ARG A 134 -6.30 -24.89 -6.19
N ILE A 135 -6.63 -26.20 -6.06
CA ILE A 135 -5.68 -27.28 -5.78
C ILE A 135 -4.63 -27.39 -6.91
N PHE A 136 -5.04 -27.28 -8.17
CA PHE A 136 -4.18 -27.32 -9.34
C PHE A 136 -3.64 -25.95 -9.78
N SER A 137 -3.72 -24.95 -8.92
CA SER A 137 -3.13 -23.63 -9.20
C SER A 137 -1.60 -23.69 -9.20
N LEU A 138 -0.95 -22.88 -10.06
CA LEU A 138 0.52 -22.73 -10.08
C LEU A 138 1.10 -22.44 -8.70
N ARG A 139 0.37 -21.72 -7.86
CA ARG A 139 0.77 -21.41 -6.50
C ARG A 139 0.88 -22.68 -5.65
N ASN A 140 -0.13 -23.54 -5.68
CA ASN A 140 -0.12 -24.80 -4.92
C ASN A 140 0.94 -25.79 -5.43
N ILE A 141 1.18 -25.83 -6.74
CA ILE A 141 2.26 -26.65 -7.32
C ILE A 141 3.63 -26.17 -6.80
N ILE A 142 3.87 -24.86 -6.80
CA ILE A 142 5.10 -24.28 -6.24
C ILE A 142 5.23 -24.60 -4.75
N ASP A 143 4.14 -24.48 -3.98
CA ASP A 143 4.15 -24.78 -2.55
C ASP A 143 4.39 -26.28 -2.31
N GLY A 144 3.80 -27.18 -3.11
CA GLY A 144 4.08 -28.61 -3.07
C GLY A 144 5.54 -28.94 -3.38
N LEU A 145 6.11 -28.33 -4.43
CA LEU A 145 7.53 -28.52 -4.79
C LEU A 145 8.47 -28.10 -3.64
N LYS A 146 8.15 -26.99 -2.96
CA LYS A 146 8.91 -26.54 -1.79
C LYS A 146 8.88 -27.56 -0.63
N ILE A 147 7.72 -28.18 -0.39
CA ILE A 147 7.59 -29.24 0.64
C ILE A 147 8.49 -30.42 0.29
N VAL A 148 8.46 -30.88 -0.95
CA VAL A 148 9.33 -31.99 -1.42
C VAL A 148 10.80 -31.61 -1.26
N LEU A 149 11.19 -30.39 -1.66
CA LEU A 149 12.58 -29.92 -1.54
C LEU A 149 13.04 -29.89 -0.07
N LYS A 150 12.19 -29.41 0.85
CA LYS A 150 12.48 -29.43 2.29
C LYS A 150 12.68 -30.86 2.81
N PHE A 151 11.78 -31.76 2.44
CA PHE A 151 11.86 -33.17 2.84
C PHE A 151 13.15 -33.80 2.36
N VAL A 152 13.50 -33.64 1.08
CA VAL A 152 14.74 -34.16 0.50
C VAL A 152 15.97 -33.56 1.20
N ALA A 153 15.99 -32.28 1.47
CA ALA A 153 17.10 -31.60 2.15
C ALA A 153 17.34 -32.19 3.57
N VAL A 154 16.25 -32.32 4.34
CA VAL A 154 16.34 -32.91 5.71
C VAL A 154 16.73 -34.38 5.65
N LEU A 155 16.19 -35.15 4.71
CA LEU A 155 16.54 -36.56 4.52
C LEU A 155 18.02 -36.74 4.13
N CYS A 156 18.53 -35.94 3.22
CA CYS A 156 19.95 -35.94 2.83
C CYS A 156 20.85 -35.63 4.03
N THR A 157 20.50 -34.62 4.83
CA THR A 157 21.26 -34.27 6.03
C THR A 157 21.28 -35.42 7.06
N LEU A 158 20.12 -36.05 7.27
CA LEU A 158 20.01 -37.22 8.16
C LEU A 158 20.91 -38.36 7.68
N ILE A 159 20.86 -38.70 6.39
CA ILE A 159 21.69 -39.76 5.80
C ILE A 159 23.18 -39.46 5.95
N LEU A 160 23.58 -38.19 5.72
CA LEU A 160 24.99 -37.79 5.85
C LEU A 160 25.48 -37.91 7.28
N VAL A 161 24.70 -37.43 8.26
CA VAL A 161 25.05 -37.52 9.69
C VAL A 161 25.11 -38.98 10.13
N VAL A 162 24.12 -39.80 9.79
CA VAL A 162 24.14 -41.24 10.15
C VAL A 162 25.33 -41.95 9.53
N LYS A 163 25.68 -41.67 8.27
CA LYS A 163 26.85 -42.24 7.61
C LYS A 163 28.17 -41.82 8.25
N SER A 164 28.29 -40.57 8.70
CA SER A 164 29.52 -40.11 9.38
C SER A 164 29.75 -40.79 10.71
N ASP A 165 28.68 -41.12 11.42
CA ASP A 165 28.77 -41.64 12.78
C ASP A 165 28.50 -43.16 12.90
N VAL A 166 28.28 -43.86 11.78
CA VAL A 166 27.96 -45.28 11.75
C VAL A 166 29.03 -46.14 12.51
N GLN A 167 30.32 -45.86 12.28
CA GLN A 167 31.39 -46.57 12.96
C GLN A 167 31.36 -46.37 14.48
N PHE A 168 31.09 -45.16 14.90
CA PHE A 168 30.97 -44.82 16.32
C PHE A 168 29.76 -45.53 16.95
N LEU A 169 28.63 -45.59 16.27
CA LEU A 169 27.41 -46.29 16.71
C LEU A 169 27.65 -47.79 16.89
N VAL A 170 28.40 -48.46 15.98
CA VAL A 170 28.71 -49.87 16.05
C VAL A 170 29.59 -50.18 17.25
N HIS A 171 30.49 -49.29 17.65
CA HIS A 171 31.38 -49.48 18.80
C HIS A 171 30.80 -48.99 20.14
N LEU A 172 29.63 -48.33 20.14
CA LEU A 172 28.97 -47.79 21.32
C LEU A 172 28.71 -48.83 22.42
N PRO A 173 28.25 -50.08 22.10
CA PRO A 173 28.02 -51.12 23.13
C PRO A 173 29.28 -51.51 23.88
N ALA A 174 30.45 -51.44 23.25
CA ALA A 174 31.73 -51.77 23.88
C ALA A 174 32.22 -50.71 24.86
N CYS A 175 31.76 -49.49 24.77
CA CYS A 175 32.16 -48.35 25.60
C CYS A 175 31.39 -48.26 26.93
N GLY A 176 30.26 -48.95 27.06
CA GLY A 176 29.40 -48.91 28.24
C GLY A 176 28.52 -47.66 28.35
N PRO A 177 27.69 -47.54 29.41
CA PRO A 177 26.69 -46.48 29.54
C PRO A 177 27.26 -45.07 29.67
N THR A 178 28.52 -44.92 30.05
CA THR A 178 29.21 -43.63 30.20
C THR A 178 29.44 -42.92 28.87
N CYS A 179 29.49 -43.64 27.74
CA CYS A 179 29.70 -43.08 26.41
C CYS A 179 28.41 -42.63 25.73
N VAL A 180 27.25 -43.06 26.20
CA VAL A 180 25.96 -42.74 25.59
C VAL A 180 25.68 -41.22 25.51
N PRO A 181 25.90 -40.40 26.56
CA PRO A 181 25.71 -38.96 26.47
C PRO A 181 26.61 -38.27 25.43
N ALA A 182 27.86 -38.73 25.32
CA ALA A 182 28.80 -38.20 24.33
C ALA A 182 28.37 -38.55 22.90
N ALA A 183 27.90 -39.77 22.68
CA ALA A 183 27.34 -40.23 21.41
C ALA A 183 26.10 -39.43 20.99
N VAL A 184 25.16 -39.32 21.89
CA VAL A 184 23.93 -38.53 21.65
C VAL A 184 24.30 -37.11 21.31
N LYS A 185 25.20 -36.46 22.05
CA LYS A 185 25.66 -35.11 21.76
C LYS A 185 26.33 -35.00 20.38
N GLY A 186 27.20 -35.93 20.04
CA GLY A 186 27.90 -35.97 18.75
C GLY A 186 26.98 -36.09 17.56
N MET A 187 25.88 -36.86 17.67
CA MET A 187 24.90 -37.05 16.58
C MET A 187 23.81 -35.98 16.55
N VAL A 188 23.26 -35.63 17.70
CA VAL A 188 22.12 -34.70 17.77
C VAL A 188 22.55 -33.28 17.42
N TRP A 189 23.74 -32.85 17.83
CA TRP A 189 24.22 -31.50 17.60
C TRP A 189 24.38 -31.14 16.12
N PRO A 190 25.05 -31.92 15.25
CA PRO A 190 25.12 -31.67 13.82
C PRO A 190 23.75 -31.69 13.14
N LEU A 191 22.85 -32.61 13.56
CA LEU A 191 21.48 -32.65 13.04
C LEU A 191 20.70 -31.38 13.37
N LEU A 192 20.77 -30.90 14.60
CA LEU A 192 20.11 -29.67 15.00
C LEU A 192 20.63 -28.46 14.21
N LEU A 193 21.96 -28.32 14.11
CA LEU A 193 22.57 -27.20 13.38
C LEU A 193 22.23 -27.26 11.90
N SER A 194 22.28 -28.41 11.26
CA SER A 194 21.93 -28.56 9.85
C SER A 194 20.46 -28.29 9.59
N ALA A 195 19.57 -28.76 10.48
CA ALA A 195 18.16 -28.48 10.40
C ALA A 195 17.87 -26.98 10.55
N ILE A 196 18.46 -26.31 11.55
CA ILE A 196 18.35 -24.87 11.76
C ILE A 196 18.76 -24.12 10.49
N PHE A 197 19.91 -24.44 9.92
CA PHE A 197 20.44 -23.79 8.73
C PHE A 197 19.55 -24.03 7.50
N CYS A 198 19.08 -25.26 7.30
CA CYS A 198 18.19 -25.64 6.22
C CYS A 198 16.84 -24.88 6.31
N PHE A 199 16.19 -24.89 7.46
CA PHE A 199 14.92 -24.18 7.64
C PHE A 199 15.06 -22.65 7.49
N LEU A 200 16.16 -22.07 8.00
CA LEU A 200 16.42 -20.64 7.86
C LEU A 200 16.55 -20.23 6.39
N ILE A 201 17.38 -20.95 5.63
CA ILE A 201 17.59 -20.66 4.20
C ILE A 201 16.27 -20.81 3.45
N LEU A 202 15.60 -21.95 3.58
CA LEU A 202 14.36 -22.21 2.85
C LEU A 202 13.24 -21.23 3.24
N GLY A 203 13.16 -20.84 4.50
CA GLY A 203 12.21 -19.82 4.97
C GLY A 203 12.49 -18.44 4.37
N CYS A 204 13.74 -18.01 4.32
CA CYS A 204 14.13 -16.74 3.70
C CYS A 204 13.84 -16.72 2.19
N PHE A 205 14.14 -17.80 1.48
CA PHE A 205 13.81 -17.95 0.07
C PHE A 205 12.31 -17.90 -0.18
N ASP A 206 11.52 -18.58 0.66
CA ASP A 206 10.06 -18.56 0.55
C ASP A 206 9.50 -17.15 0.69
N LEU A 207 10.00 -16.37 1.64
CA LEU A 207 9.58 -14.97 1.79
C LEU A 207 9.82 -14.14 0.51
N GLY A 208 10.97 -14.34 -0.15
CA GLY A 208 11.29 -13.70 -1.42
C GLY A 208 10.31 -14.12 -2.53
N ILE A 209 10.09 -15.42 -2.68
CA ILE A 209 9.17 -15.98 -3.69
C ILE A 209 7.74 -15.47 -3.47
N GLN A 210 7.22 -15.49 -2.24
CA GLN A 210 5.86 -15.02 -1.93
C GLN A 210 5.69 -13.52 -2.22
N ARG A 211 6.71 -12.69 -1.95
CA ARG A 211 6.69 -11.26 -2.32
C ARG A 211 6.66 -11.06 -3.84
N LEU A 212 7.41 -11.85 -4.59
CA LEU A 212 7.41 -11.78 -6.06
C LEU A 212 6.07 -12.25 -6.64
N LEU A 213 5.51 -13.36 -6.14
CA LEU A 213 4.20 -13.85 -6.55
C LEU A 213 3.11 -12.83 -6.27
N PHE A 214 3.09 -12.26 -5.06
CA PHE A 214 2.12 -11.23 -4.70
C PHE A 214 2.21 -10.00 -5.61
N ARG A 215 3.41 -9.52 -5.91
CA ARG A 215 3.59 -8.40 -6.87
C ARG A 215 3.10 -8.77 -8.26
N ARG A 216 3.28 -10.01 -8.69
CA ARG A 216 2.79 -10.51 -9.99
C ARG A 216 1.26 -10.61 -10.02
N GLU A 217 0.63 -11.09 -8.97
CA GLU A 217 -0.83 -11.16 -8.81
C GLU A 217 -1.48 -9.77 -8.84
N MET A 218 -0.81 -8.77 -8.26
CA MET A 218 -1.29 -7.39 -8.18
C MET A 218 -1.06 -6.58 -9.47
N ARG A 219 -0.42 -7.14 -10.51
CA ARG A 219 -0.28 -6.44 -11.80
C ARG A 219 -1.63 -6.01 -12.35
N MET A 220 -1.62 -4.95 -13.12
CA MET A 220 -2.81 -4.28 -13.66
C MET A 220 -2.93 -4.49 -15.15
N THR A 221 -4.17 -4.50 -15.64
CA THR A 221 -4.46 -4.34 -17.06
C THR A 221 -4.40 -2.86 -17.44
N ARG A 222 -4.31 -2.56 -18.74
CA ARG A 222 -4.35 -1.17 -19.25
C ARG A 222 -5.67 -0.47 -18.93
N THR A 223 -6.75 -1.24 -18.94
CA THR A 223 -8.09 -0.73 -18.58
C THR A 223 -8.21 -0.39 -17.10
N GLU A 224 -7.65 -1.22 -16.21
CA GLU A 224 -7.57 -0.94 -14.77
C GLU A 224 -6.77 0.33 -14.49
N GLN A 225 -5.60 0.48 -15.13
CA GLN A 225 -4.75 1.66 -14.98
C GLN A 225 -5.48 2.95 -15.42
N LYS A 226 -6.16 2.92 -16.57
CA LYS A 226 -6.95 4.07 -17.03
C LYS A 226 -8.10 4.42 -16.08
N LYS A 227 -8.78 3.41 -15.50
CA LYS A 227 -9.83 3.63 -14.50
C LYS A 227 -9.25 4.26 -13.22
N GLU A 228 -8.11 3.77 -12.76
CA GLU A 228 -7.45 4.31 -11.57
C GLU A 228 -7.01 5.76 -11.78
N LEU A 229 -6.44 6.08 -12.93
CA LEU A 229 -6.06 7.45 -13.30
C LEU A 229 -7.28 8.39 -13.31
N LYS A 230 -8.40 7.94 -13.91
CA LYS A 230 -9.66 8.69 -13.90
C LYS A 230 -10.21 8.91 -12.49
N ASN A 231 -10.04 7.90 -11.60
CA ASN A 231 -10.54 7.98 -10.21
C ASN A 231 -9.63 8.84 -9.32
N SER A 232 -8.34 8.96 -9.64
CA SER A 232 -7.37 9.75 -8.85
C SER A 232 -7.28 11.20 -9.32
N GLU A 233 -7.24 11.44 -10.63
CA GLU A 233 -7.05 12.75 -11.23
C GLU A 233 -8.36 13.40 -11.71
N GLY A 234 -9.45 12.63 -11.74
CA GLY A 234 -10.72 13.00 -12.32
C GLY A 234 -10.78 12.76 -13.84
N ASN A 235 -11.99 12.70 -14.36
CA ASN A 235 -12.20 12.49 -15.80
C ASN A 235 -11.79 13.73 -16.60
N PRO A 236 -10.80 13.66 -17.50
CA PRO A 236 -10.35 14.79 -18.29
C PRO A 236 -11.45 15.38 -19.20
N LEU A 237 -12.41 14.55 -19.62
CA LEU A 237 -13.57 15.02 -20.40
C LEU A 237 -14.49 15.90 -19.56
N ILE A 238 -14.77 15.54 -18.33
CA ILE A 238 -15.58 16.35 -17.41
C ILE A 238 -14.88 17.67 -17.11
N LYS A 239 -13.57 17.66 -16.86
CA LYS A 239 -12.80 18.89 -16.65
C LYS A 239 -12.81 19.81 -17.88
N ARG A 240 -12.76 19.22 -19.09
CA ARG A 240 -12.87 19.99 -20.34
C ARG A 240 -14.28 20.61 -20.51
N ALA A 241 -15.33 19.80 -20.29
CA ALA A 241 -16.71 20.27 -20.35
C ALA A 241 -16.96 21.41 -19.34
N GLN A 242 -16.54 21.25 -18.09
CA GLN A 242 -16.66 22.32 -17.09
C GLN A 242 -15.90 23.58 -17.46
N ARG A 243 -14.73 23.49 -18.10
CA ARG A 243 -14.00 24.65 -18.59
C ARG A 243 -14.71 25.32 -19.75
N GLN A 244 -15.34 24.55 -20.64
CA GLN A 244 -16.15 25.09 -21.76
C GLN A 244 -17.40 25.78 -21.24
N GLU A 245 -18.13 25.18 -20.30
CA GLU A 245 -19.29 25.79 -19.66
C GLU A 245 -18.93 27.07 -18.93
N ARG A 246 -17.84 27.10 -18.18
CA ARG A 246 -17.35 28.33 -17.54
C ARG A 246 -17.02 29.42 -18.55
N ARG A 247 -16.38 29.07 -19.69
CA ARG A 247 -16.08 30.01 -20.76
C ARG A 247 -17.37 30.52 -21.44
N ALA A 248 -18.33 29.64 -21.69
CA ALA A 248 -19.62 29.99 -22.25
C ALA A 248 -20.42 30.90 -21.30
N ALA A 249 -20.42 30.59 -20.00
CA ALA A 249 -21.10 31.43 -19.00
C ALA A 249 -20.46 32.81 -18.85
N MET A 250 -19.16 32.96 -19.07
CA MET A 250 -18.47 34.23 -19.03
C MET A 250 -18.70 35.07 -20.31
N GLY A 251 -19.00 34.44 -21.45
CA GLY A 251 -19.14 35.11 -22.75
C GLY A 251 -20.58 35.25 -23.29
N SER A 252 -21.55 34.53 -22.73
CA SER A 252 -22.87 34.34 -23.34
C SER A 252 -23.80 35.56 -23.29
N ASN A 253 -23.52 36.58 -22.48
CA ASN A 253 -24.37 37.78 -22.35
C ASN A 253 -23.74 39.06 -22.91
N VAL A 254 -22.55 38.98 -23.51
CA VAL A 254 -21.91 40.16 -24.12
C VAL A 254 -22.53 40.44 -25.49
N ARG A 255 -23.24 41.55 -25.61
CA ARG A 255 -23.79 41.99 -26.89
C ARG A 255 -22.87 43.02 -27.53
N MET A 256 -22.45 42.73 -28.77
CA MET A 256 -21.54 43.60 -29.50
C MET A 256 -22.24 44.89 -29.98
N GLY A 257 -21.48 45.97 -30.02
CA GLY A 257 -21.91 47.25 -30.55
C GLY A 257 -22.02 48.36 -29.48
N LEU A 258 -21.82 49.59 -29.90
CA LEU A 258 -21.80 50.78 -29.05
C LEU A 258 -23.10 50.95 -28.21
N LYS A 259 -24.26 50.59 -28.79
CA LYS A 259 -25.56 50.64 -28.10
C LYS A 259 -25.71 49.83 -26.85
N HIS A 260 -24.81 48.87 -26.68
CA HIS A 260 -24.81 47.98 -25.51
C HIS A 260 -23.71 48.30 -24.49
N ALA A 261 -22.94 49.36 -24.78
CA ALA A 261 -21.89 49.83 -23.89
C ALA A 261 -22.46 50.54 -22.66
N THR A 262 -21.81 50.33 -21.51
CA THR A 262 -22.15 51.01 -20.25
C THR A 262 -21.25 52.21 -20.00
N PHE A 263 -20.04 52.21 -20.52
CA PHE A 263 -19.10 53.33 -20.47
C PHE A 263 -18.11 53.27 -21.64
N VAL A 264 -17.54 54.41 -21.99
CA VAL A 264 -16.52 54.53 -23.02
C VAL A 264 -15.27 55.19 -22.44
N VAL A 265 -14.11 54.65 -22.76
CA VAL A 265 -12.80 55.25 -22.43
C VAL A 265 -12.12 55.57 -23.74
N TYR A 266 -11.59 56.81 -23.86
CA TYR A 266 -10.98 57.27 -25.11
C TYR A 266 -9.67 58.04 -24.87
N ASP A 267 -8.86 58.06 -25.91
CA ASP A 267 -7.67 58.89 -26.01
C ASP A 267 -7.58 59.53 -27.42
N ALA A 268 -6.48 60.19 -27.73
CA ALA A 268 -6.25 60.81 -29.06
C ALA A 268 -6.13 59.75 -30.20
N GLU A 269 -5.91 58.50 -29.89
CA GLU A 269 -5.69 57.39 -30.85
C GLU A 269 -6.93 56.56 -31.08
N GLY A 270 -7.92 56.56 -30.17
CA GLY A 270 -9.14 55.78 -30.32
C GLY A 270 -10.03 55.73 -29.08
N ALA A 271 -11.13 55.01 -29.21
CA ALA A 271 -12.11 54.82 -28.14
C ALA A 271 -12.44 53.33 -27.95
N LEU A 272 -12.67 52.95 -26.70
CA LEU A 272 -13.02 51.59 -26.25
C LEU A 272 -14.36 51.66 -25.49
N ALA A 273 -15.34 50.91 -25.94
CA ALA A 273 -16.65 50.84 -25.31
C ALA A 273 -16.80 49.49 -24.55
N PHE A 274 -17.12 49.57 -23.28
CA PHE A 274 -17.26 48.42 -22.41
C PHE A 274 -18.70 48.23 -21.96
N GLN A 275 -19.15 46.99 -21.94
CA GLN A 275 -20.42 46.57 -21.37
C GLN A 275 -20.20 46.02 -19.95
N TYR A 276 -20.89 46.56 -18.96
CA TYR A 276 -20.98 46.06 -17.59
C TYR A 276 -22.44 46.19 -17.14
N ALA A 277 -23.11 45.04 -16.98
CA ALA A 277 -24.53 44.98 -16.64
C ALA A 277 -24.82 43.80 -15.71
N PRO A 278 -24.56 43.92 -14.40
CA PRO A 278 -24.91 42.89 -13.44
C PRO A 278 -26.44 42.72 -13.31
N PRO A 279 -26.99 41.49 -13.12
CA PRO A 279 -26.26 40.26 -12.95
C PRO A 279 -25.84 39.52 -14.25
N GLY A 280 -26.18 40.04 -15.43
CA GLY A 280 -25.95 39.37 -16.70
C GLY A 280 -24.49 39.38 -17.19
N VAL A 281 -23.79 40.51 -17.03
CA VAL A 281 -22.37 40.66 -17.39
C VAL A 281 -21.62 41.15 -16.15
N LEU A 282 -21.05 40.20 -15.42
CA LEU A 282 -20.36 40.46 -14.14
C LEU A 282 -18.93 41.00 -14.31
N VAL A 283 -18.34 40.78 -15.48
CA VAL A 283 -17.01 41.26 -15.82
C VAL A 283 -17.13 42.20 -17.03
N PRO A 284 -16.60 43.42 -16.97
CA PRO A 284 -16.66 44.33 -18.10
C PRO A 284 -16.04 43.68 -19.35
N ALA A 285 -16.74 43.78 -20.48
CA ALA A 285 -16.30 43.24 -21.76
C ALA A 285 -16.24 44.35 -22.82
N LEU A 286 -15.23 44.29 -23.70
CA LEU A 286 -15.07 45.22 -24.77
C LEU A 286 -16.07 44.91 -25.90
N VAL A 287 -17.04 45.79 -26.12
CA VAL A 287 -18.16 45.59 -27.07
C VAL A 287 -18.05 46.36 -28.35
N ALA A 288 -17.31 47.48 -28.35
CA ALA A 288 -17.01 48.23 -29.54
C ALA A 288 -15.65 48.94 -29.40
N ARG A 289 -15.01 49.19 -30.53
CA ARG A 289 -13.72 49.90 -30.60
C ARG A 289 -13.71 50.81 -31.83
N SER A 290 -13.24 52.04 -31.68
CA SER A 290 -12.98 52.96 -32.79
C SER A 290 -11.52 53.37 -32.80
N GLY A 291 -10.97 53.54 -33.99
CA GLY A 291 -9.62 54.11 -34.15
C GLY A 291 -9.69 55.63 -34.37
N ARG A 292 -8.55 56.27 -34.62
CA ARG A 292 -8.40 57.72 -34.76
C ARG A 292 -9.31 58.33 -35.81
N THR A 293 -9.53 57.70 -36.98
CA THR A 293 -10.33 58.19 -38.09
C THR A 293 -11.82 58.24 -37.85
N GLY A 294 -12.35 57.42 -36.89
CA GLY A 294 -13.77 57.39 -36.55
C GLY A 294 -14.11 57.94 -35.16
N LEU A 295 -13.12 58.50 -34.47
CA LEU A 295 -13.21 58.82 -33.04
C LEU A 295 -14.33 59.88 -32.78
N SER A 296 -14.42 60.96 -33.57
CA SER A 296 -15.42 62.02 -33.41
C SER A 296 -16.85 61.53 -33.60
N GLU A 297 -17.09 60.73 -34.60
CA GLU A 297 -18.40 60.10 -34.86
C GLU A 297 -18.76 59.09 -33.73
N PHE A 298 -17.85 58.25 -33.35
CA PHE A 298 -18.03 57.26 -32.24
C PHE A 298 -18.37 57.94 -30.90
N LEU A 299 -17.67 59.02 -30.56
CA LEU A 299 -17.96 59.82 -29.36
C LEU A 299 -19.29 60.62 -29.46
N GLY A 300 -19.64 61.06 -30.63
CA GLY A 300 -20.95 61.67 -30.90
C GLY A 300 -22.11 60.68 -30.69
N ASP A 301 -21.96 59.47 -31.23
CA ASP A 301 -22.93 58.41 -31.07
C ASP A 301 -23.02 57.92 -29.60
N ALA A 302 -21.90 57.83 -28.92
CA ALA A 302 -21.88 57.47 -27.49
C ALA A 302 -22.63 58.52 -26.63
N LYS A 303 -22.38 59.80 -26.88
CA LYS A 303 -23.08 60.88 -26.18
C LYS A 303 -24.57 60.93 -26.51
N SER A 304 -24.95 60.72 -27.75
CA SER A 304 -26.37 60.69 -28.18
C SER A 304 -27.13 59.52 -27.57
N ALA A 305 -26.42 58.41 -27.31
CA ALA A 305 -26.96 57.25 -26.63
C ALA A 305 -26.94 57.37 -25.10
N GLY A 306 -26.48 58.50 -24.54
CA GLY A 306 -26.41 58.71 -23.07
C GLY A 306 -25.35 57.90 -22.36
N ILE A 307 -24.35 57.42 -23.09
CA ILE A 307 -23.27 56.57 -22.51
C ILE A 307 -22.20 57.52 -21.96
N PRO A 308 -21.79 57.35 -20.67
CA PRO A 308 -20.75 58.17 -20.08
C PRO A 308 -19.40 57.91 -20.77
N VAL A 309 -18.70 59.00 -21.06
CA VAL A 309 -17.43 59.03 -21.81
C VAL A 309 -16.34 59.56 -20.92
N VAL A 310 -15.24 58.84 -20.78
CA VAL A 310 -14.11 59.21 -19.93
C VAL A 310 -12.86 59.37 -20.78
N GLU A 311 -12.26 60.54 -20.69
CA GLU A 311 -10.97 60.83 -21.31
C GLU A 311 -9.85 60.41 -20.33
N ASP A 312 -9.09 59.40 -20.74
CA ASP A 312 -7.96 58.89 -19.98
C ASP A 312 -7.01 58.16 -20.91
N ALA A 313 -5.95 58.83 -21.33
CA ALA A 313 -5.00 58.31 -22.33
C ALA A 313 -4.19 57.09 -21.82
N GLU A 314 -3.85 57.04 -20.53
CA GLU A 314 -3.10 55.96 -19.97
C GLU A 314 -3.94 54.68 -19.90
N SER A 315 -5.12 54.78 -19.34
CA SER A 315 -6.09 53.68 -19.24
C SER A 315 -6.52 53.16 -20.60
N ALA A 316 -6.80 54.06 -21.57
CA ALA A 316 -7.24 53.68 -22.91
C ALA A 316 -6.16 52.85 -23.63
N ARG A 317 -4.90 53.28 -23.62
CA ARG A 317 -3.78 52.54 -24.24
C ARG A 317 -3.53 51.20 -23.56
N PHE A 318 -3.55 51.19 -22.24
CA PHE A 318 -3.37 49.95 -21.48
C PHE A 318 -4.46 48.93 -21.82
N LEU A 319 -5.72 49.34 -21.80
CA LEU A 319 -6.86 48.47 -22.12
C LEU A 319 -6.88 48.06 -23.59
N ALA A 320 -6.52 48.94 -24.51
CA ALA A 320 -6.47 48.65 -25.93
C ALA A 320 -5.47 47.57 -26.32
N SER A 321 -4.32 47.49 -25.60
CA SER A 321 -3.27 46.49 -25.85
C SER A 321 -3.61 45.12 -25.28
N ARG A 322 -4.46 45.05 -24.25
CA ARG A 322 -4.70 43.82 -23.45
C ARG A 322 -6.05 43.17 -23.72
N VAL A 323 -7.05 43.94 -24.20
CA VAL A 323 -8.42 43.45 -24.31
C VAL A 323 -8.82 43.32 -25.77
N PRO A 324 -8.97 42.10 -26.30
CA PRO A 324 -9.52 41.88 -27.64
C PRO A 324 -11.01 42.22 -27.68
N LEU A 325 -11.48 42.66 -28.86
CA LEU A 325 -12.91 42.94 -29.09
C LEU A 325 -13.75 41.68 -28.82
N GLY A 326 -14.85 41.82 -28.08
CA GLY A 326 -15.75 40.75 -27.71
C GLY A 326 -15.32 39.92 -26.50
N SER A 327 -14.19 40.23 -25.85
CA SER A 327 -13.72 39.50 -24.68
C SER A 327 -13.89 40.26 -23.38
N ALA A 328 -14.04 39.49 -22.29
CA ALA A 328 -14.07 40.05 -20.95
C ALA A 328 -12.68 40.52 -20.54
N LEU A 329 -12.61 41.47 -19.65
CA LEU A 329 -11.36 42.00 -19.10
C LEU A 329 -10.52 40.92 -18.41
N PRO A 330 -9.19 40.84 -18.66
CA PRO A 330 -8.31 40.03 -17.91
C PRO A 330 -8.06 40.58 -16.49
N ARG A 331 -7.67 39.75 -15.55
CA ARG A 331 -7.56 40.11 -14.12
C ARG A 331 -6.61 41.28 -13.85
N ASP A 332 -5.56 41.41 -14.61
CA ASP A 332 -4.56 42.50 -14.53
C ASP A 332 -5.11 43.84 -14.97
N ALA A 333 -6.19 43.87 -15.76
CA ALA A 333 -6.85 45.07 -16.22
C ALA A 333 -8.04 45.56 -15.34
N PHE A 334 -8.41 44.79 -14.32
CA PHE A 334 -9.55 45.13 -13.45
C PHE A 334 -9.39 46.45 -12.70
N GLN A 335 -8.22 46.72 -12.15
CA GLN A 335 -7.98 47.96 -11.39
C GLN A 335 -8.17 49.19 -12.26
N THR A 336 -7.61 49.17 -13.48
CA THR A 336 -7.75 50.24 -14.46
C THR A 336 -9.20 50.43 -14.89
N ALA A 337 -9.93 49.33 -15.14
CA ALA A 337 -11.33 49.42 -15.51
C ALA A 337 -12.21 49.97 -14.37
N ILE A 338 -12.00 49.55 -13.13
CA ILE A 338 -12.71 50.07 -11.95
C ILE A 338 -12.47 51.59 -11.81
N PHE A 339 -11.23 52.04 -12.00
CA PHE A 339 -10.92 53.46 -11.99
C PHE A 339 -11.71 54.24 -13.05
N CYS A 340 -11.73 53.71 -14.28
CA CYS A 340 -12.52 54.31 -15.38
C CYS A 340 -14.02 54.29 -15.10
N MET A 341 -14.57 53.18 -14.53
CA MET A 341 -15.99 53.08 -14.18
C MET A 341 -16.39 54.05 -13.08
N ARG A 342 -15.53 54.25 -12.07
CA ARG A 342 -15.75 55.26 -11.03
C ARG A 342 -15.72 56.67 -11.59
N LYS A 343 -14.79 57.00 -12.50
CA LYS A 343 -14.71 58.29 -13.19
C LYS A 343 -15.89 58.50 -14.13
N ALA A 344 -16.44 57.44 -14.68
CA ALA A 344 -17.66 57.45 -15.50
C ALA A 344 -18.98 57.56 -14.69
N GLY A 345 -18.93 57.41 -13.37
CA GLY A 345 -20.12 57.41 -12.52
C GLY A 345 -21.00 56.15 -12.66
N VAL A 346 -20.42 55.05 -13.12
CA VAL A 346 -21.12 53.77 -13.30
C VAL A 346 -21.15 52.98 -11.99
N ILE A 347 -20.12 53.16 -11.14
CA ILE A 347 -19.98 52.59 -9.80
C ILE A 347 -19.49 53.63 -8.80
#